data_22afbb13613c4cacafe131fa7728240c
#
_entry.id   22afbb13613c4cacafe131fa7728240c
#
_cell.length_a   1.000
_cell.length_b   1.000
_cell.length_c   1.000
_cell.angle_alpha   90.00
_cell.angle_beta   90.00
_cell.angle_gamma   90.00
#
_symmetry.space_group_name_H-M   'P 1'
#
loop_
_entity.id
_entity.type
_entity.pdbx_description
1 polymer ?
#
loop_
_entity_poly.entity_id
_entity_poly.type
_entity_poly.pdbx_seq_one_letter_code
_entity_poly.pdbx_strand_id
1 'polypeptide(L)'
;MNSITKKWLRGSLLTTLLVLLLAEGLFLFQSYNLYYGGVWQAVNSRFASISGQLKMYTGDEKATQSQRRSQALRRMVEQFDEKDKFEFTLLDAGGQVLASSSGRAGELSSLEDFQQAMASPDGRGEAIYRSAAGERVLAITILTPYQAEDIAALRLVTSLTLVDEQVIRLIWISLGVAAAVLGFSLWSGLFFIHSIVTPLHQVERVAHEIAQGSLDARLPDQGRDDEIGRLCGAINRMAQDLSKTEQMKNEFLSSVSHELRTPLTSIRGWVETIAAIRDPADENYQKGLTIIGRETDRLYDMVEELLDFSRLQSGMKMNCQTLDLVAELTDAALFVEARMNQAGLRLVYE
;
A
#
# COMPACT_ATOMS: atom_id res chain seq x y z
N MET A 1 6.54 18.67 0.83
CA MET A 1 6.07 17.27 0.75
C MET A 1 7.20 16.31 0.34
N ASN A 2 8.22 16.17 1.17
CA ASN A 2 9.33 15.21 0.97
C ASN A 2 9.15 14.03 1.92
N SER A 3 7.96 13.55 2.05
CA SER A 3 7.60 12.69 3.13
C SER A 3 7.44 11.24 2.67
N ILE A 4 7.37 10.41 3.66
CA ILE A 4 7.02 9.00 3.69
C ILE A 4 6.02 8.64 2.57
N THR A 5 5.05 9.51 2.31
CA THR A 5 4.03 9.37 1.26
C THR A 5 4.60 9.19 -0.15
N LYS A 6 5.56 10.04 -0.56
CA LYS A 6 6.20 9.91 -1.89
C LYS A 6 7.10 8.68 -1.96
N LYS A 7 7.80 8.36 -0.88
CA LYS A 7 8.65 7.16 -0.83
C LYS A 7 7.80 5.90 -0.87
N TRP A 8 6.70 5.86 -0.12
CA TRP A 8 5.78 4.72 -0.09
C TRP A 8 5.08 4.52 -1.44
N LEU A 9 4.51 5.60 -2.02
CA LEU A 9 3.83 5.52 -3.31
C LEU A 9 4.78 5.08 -4.44
N ARG A 10 5.99 5.65 -4.51
CA ARG A 10 7.00 5.23 -5.47
C ARG A 10 7.44 3.79 -5.24
N GLY A 11 7.69 3.38 -4.00
CA GLY A 11 8.07 2.01 -3.68
C GLY A 11 6.98 1.01 -4.05
N SER A 12 5.74 1.25 -3.63
CA SER A 12 4.60 0.37 -3.92
C SER A 12 4.31 0.28 -5.43
N LEU A 13 4.26 1.40 -6.15
CA LEU A 13 4.03 1.39 -7.60
C LEU A 13 5.18 0.74 -8.36
N LEU A 14 6.44 0.99 -7.96
CA LEU A 14 7.60 0.42 -8.62
C LEU A 14 7.69 -1.09 -8.41
N THR A 15 7.41 -1.57 -7.21
CA THR A 15 7.35 -3.02 -6.93
C THR A 15 6.21 -3.69 -7.68
N THR A 16 5.02 -3.10 -7.70
CA THR A 16 3.88 -3.64 -8.47
C THR A 16 4.19 -3.68 -9.97
N LEU A 17 4.78 -2.61 -10.51
CA LEU A 17 5.19 -2.55 -11.92
C LEU A 17 6.23 -3.62 -12.26
N LEU A 18 7.24 -3.80 -11.41
CA LEU A 18 8.30 -4.80 -11.63
C LEU A 18 7.74 -6.23 -11.59
N VAL A 19 6.87 -6.52 -10.62
CA VAL A 19 6.20 -7.84 -10.54
C VAL A 19 5.33 -8.08 -11.75
N LEU A 20 4.56 -7.08 -12.20
CA LEU A 20 3.74 -7.18 -13.41
C LEU A 20 4.58 -7.41 -14.66
N LEU A 21 5.68 -6.68 -14.83
CA LEU A 21 6.58 -6.88 -15.99
C LEU A 21 7.18 -8.28 -16.02
N LEU A 22 7.58 -8.82 -14.87
CA LEU A 22 8.09 -10.19 -14.79
C LEU A 22 7.00 -11.22 -15.09
N ALA A 23 5.82 -11.04 -14.52
CA ALA A 23 4.68 -11.94 -14.76
C ALA A 23 4.24 -11.92 -16.23
N GLU A 24 4.15 -10.73 -16.83
CA GLU A 24 3.80 -10.54 -18.25
C GLU A 24 4.84 -11.19 -19.17
N GLY A 25 6.13 -10.94 -18.90
CA GLY A 25 7.21 -11.56 -19.67
C GLY A 25 7.16 -13.10 -19.61
N LEU A 26 6.93 -13.65 -18.42
CA LEU A 26 6.80 -15.11 -18.25
C LEU A 26 5.55 -15.65 -18.97
N PHE A 27 4.42 -14.96 -18.84
CA PHE A 27 3.17 -15.34 -19.49
C PHE A 27 3.30 -15.34 -21.02
N LEU A 28 3.88 -14.29 -21.59
CA LEU A 28 4.12 -14.18 -23.03
C LEU A 28 5.07 -15.28 -23.53
N PHE A 29 6.16 -15.52 -22.81
CA PHE A 29 7.10 -16.59 -23.14
C PHE A 29 6.43 -17.96 -23.11
N GLN A 30 5.65 -18.25 -22.09
CA GLN A 30 4.95 -19.53 -21.98
C GLN A 30 3.85 -19.69 -23.03
N SER A 31 3.10 -18.62 -23.32
CA SER A 31 2.08 -18.61 -24.36
C SER A 31 2.70 -18.83 -25.75
N TYR A 32 3.79 -18.14 -26.04
CA TYR A 32 4.52 -18.34 -27.29
C TYR A 32 4.95 -19.80 -27.46
N ASN A 33 5.63 -20.37 -26.47
CA ASN A 33 6.08 -21.77 -26.52
C ASN A 33 4.92 -22.75 -26.64
N LEU A 34 3.80 -22.50 -25.97
CA LEU A 34 2.64 -23.39 -26.03
C LEU A 34 1.99 -23.39 -27.43
N TYR A 35 1.70 -22.21 -27.97
CA TYR A 35 0.98 -22.10 -29.24
C TYR A 35 1.84 -22.46 -30.45
N TYR A 36 3.01 -21.86 -30.55
CA TYR A 36 3.93 -22.17 -31.68
C TYR A 36 4.56 -23.56 -31.54
N GLY A 37 4.89 -23.98 -30.31
CA GLY A 37 5.36 -25.33 -30.04
C GLY A 37 4.34 -26.41 -30.40
N GLY A 38 3.05 -26.13 -30.18
CA GLY A 38 1.94 -26.99 -30.57
C GLY A 38 1.85 -27.20 -32.09
N VAL A 39 2.03 -26.14 -32.90
CA VAL A 39 2.08 -26.24 -34.37
C VAL A 39 3.27 -27.11 -34.80
N TRP A 40 4.43 -26.87 -34.23
CA TRP A 40 5.65 -27.65 -34.46
C TRP A 40 5.45 -29.15 -34.20
N GLN A 41 4.85 -29.45 -33.04
CA GLN A 41 4.58 -30.83 -32.65
C GLN A 41 3.56 -31.49 -33.61
N ALA A 42 2.54 -30.76 -34.05
CA ALA A 42 1.52 -31.23 -34.97
C ALA A 42 2.15 -31.56 -36.33
N VAL A 43 2.98 -30.67 -36.89
CA VAL A 43 3.67 -30.92 -38.18
C VAL A 43 4.63 -32.10 -38.06
N ASN A 44 5.42 -32.19 -36.98
CA ASN A 44 6.36 -33.31 -36.78
C ASN A 44 5.65 -34.65 -36.63
N SER A 45 4.55 -34.71 -35.89
CA SER A 45 3.78 -35.94 -35.73
C SER A 45 3.19 -36.40 -37.06
N ARG A 46 2.81 -35.45 -37.93
CA ARG A 46 2.30 -35.76 -39.26
C ARG A 46 3.37 -36.30 -40.18
N PHE A 47 4.58 -35.69 -40.19
CA PHE A 47 5.70 -36.25 -40.93
C PHE A 47 6.07 -37.66 -40.45
N ALA A 48 6.07 -37.91 -39.16
CA ALA A 48 6.33 -39.26 -38.63
C ALA A 48 5.30 -40.30 -39.13
N SER A 49 4.03 -39.89 -39.18
CA SER A 49 2.95 -40.74 -39.73
C SER A 49 3.17 -41.05 -41.21
N ILE A 50 3.48 -40.03 -42.04
CA ILE A 50 3.74 -40.20 -43.47
C ILE A 50 4.96 -41.10 -43.68
N SER A 51 6.07 -40.88 -42.97
CA SER A 51 7.25 -41.68 -43.01
C SER A 51 7.01 -43.15 -42.60
N GLY A 52 6.17 -43.36 -41.59
CA GLY A 52 5.74 -44.71 -41.16
C GLY A 52 4.99 -45.46 -42.23
N GLN A 53 4.08 -44.81 -42.93
CA GLN A 53 3.31 -45.39 -44.02
C GLN A 53 4.22 -45.73 -45.20
N LEU A 54 5.20 -44.90 -45.55
CA LEU A 54 6.16 -45.14 -46.62
C LEU A 54 7.05 -46.36 -46.37
N LYS A 55 7.41 -46.62 -45.11
CA LYS A 55 8.20 -47.83 -44.75
C LYS A 55 7.46 -49.13 -45.00
N MET A 56 6.15 -49.16 -45.05
CA MET A 56 5.35 -50.34 -45.33
C MET A 56 5.41 -50.79 -46.84
N TYR A 57 5.85 -49.91 -47.73
CA TYR A 57 5.96 -50.22 -49.17
C TYR A 57 7.33 -50.79 -49.57
N THR A 58 8.02 -51.47 -48.68
CA THR A 58 9.34 -52.12 -48.99
C THR A 58 9.12 -53.51 -49.47
N GLY A 59 9.31 -53.75 -50.80
CA GLY A 59 9.36 -55.04 -51.44
C GLY A 59 10.70 -55.30 -52.11
N ASP A 60 11.05 -56.53 -52.55
CA ASP A 60 12.39 -57.02 -52.87
C ASP A 60 13.03 -56.56 -54.21
N GLU A 61 12.33 -55.86 -55.12
CA GLU A 61 12.89 -55.41 -56.42
C GLU A 61 13.09 -53.88 -56.47
N LYS A 62 14.37 -53.41 -56.51
CA LYS A 62 14.78 -51.99 -56.37
C LYS A 62 14.22 -51.06 -57.46
N ALA A 63 14.18 -51.43 -58.75
CA ALA A 63 13.71 -50.54 -59.83
C ALA A 63 12.19 -50.35 -59.84
N THR A 64 11.43 -51.42 -59.65
CA THR A 64 9.96 -51.38 -59.50
C THR A 64 9.51 -50.71 -58.20
N GLN A 65 10.37 -50.66 -57.24
CA GLN A 65 10.15 -50.08 -55.91
C GLN A 65 10.14 -48.54 -55.93
N SER A 66 11.02 -47.91 -56.73
CA SER A 66 11.08 -46.47 -56.91
C SER A 66 9.80 -45.92 -57.52
N GLN A 67 9.29 -46.52 -58.58
CA GLN A 67 8.03 -46.14 -59.24
C GLN A 67 6.81 -46.34 -58.34
N ARG A 68 6.77 -47.47 -57.62
CA ARG A 68 5.69 -47.73 -56.69
C ARG A 68 5.64 -46.68 -55.52
N ARG A 69 6.78 -46.26 -55.01
CA ARG A 69 6.90 -45.22 -53.98
C ARG A 69 6.46 -43.88 -54.53
N SER A 70 6.88 -43.48 -55.70
CA SER A 70 6.45 -42.24 -56.34
C SER A 70 4.93 -42.22 -56.54
N GLN A 71 4.34 -43.31 -57.02
CA GLN A 71 2.88 -43.43 -57.16
C GLN A 71 2.16 -43.41 -55.81
N ALA A 72 2.71 -44.06 -54.75
CA ALA A 72 2.13 -44.05 -53.39
C ALA A 72 2.14 -42.66 -52.79
N LEU A 73 3.28 -41.94 -52.99
CA LEU A 73 3.37 -40.55 -52.51
C LEU A 73 2.39 -39.61 -53.22
N ARG A 74 2.25 -39.72 -54.53
CA ARG A 74 1.26 -38.96 -55.32
C ARG A 74 -0.18 -39.24 -54.86
N ARG A 75 -0.54 -40.50 -54.62
CA ARG A 75 -1.85 -40.88 -54.07
C ARG A 75 -2.05 -40.34 -52.66
N MET A 76 -1.01 -40.34 -51.80
CA MET A 76 -1.09 -39.75 -50.45
C MET A 76 -1.34 -38.25 -50.50
N VAL A 77 -0.77 -37.51 -51.44
CA VAL A 77 -1.03 -36.09 -51.64
C VAL A 77 -2.46 -35.84 -52.13
N GLU A 78 -2.93 -36.64 -53.10
CA GLU A 78 -4.29 -36.55 -53.64
C GLU A 78 -5.36 -36.85 -52.59
N GLN A 79 -5.12 -37.87 -51.75
CA GLN A 79 -6.04 -38.36 -50.71
C GLN A 79 -5.76 -37.76 -49.34
N PHE A 80 -5.01 -36.67 -49.26
CA PHE A 80 -4.67 -36.04 -48.01
C PHE A 80 -5.92 -35.40 -47.35
N ASP A 81 -6.34 -35.92 -46.20
CA ASP A 81 -7.60 -35.55 -45.56
C ASP A 81 -7.57 -34.22 -44.81
N GLU A 82 -6.37 -33.78 -44.37
CA GLU A 82 -6.24 -32.56 -43.52
C GLU A 82 -5.86 -31.32 -44.34
N LYS A 83 -6.45 -31.15 -45.52
CA LYS A 83 -6.19 -29.99 -46.44
C LYS A 83 -6.51 -28.65 -45.85
N ASP A 84 -7.41 -28.62 -44.85
CA ASP A 84 -7.80 -27.41 -44.13
C ASP A 84 -6.72 -26.91 -43.16
N LYS A 85 -5.80 -27.82 -42.72
CA LYS A 85 -4.77 -27.48 -41.74
C LYS A 85 -3.39 -27.44 -42.35
N PHE A 86 -3.11 -28.34 -43.32
CA PHE A 86 -1.80 -28.53 -43.93
C PHE A 86 -1.89 -28.59 -45.42
N GLU A 87 -0.98 -27.93 -46.11
CA GLU A 87 -0.73 -28.18 -47.53
C GLU A 87 0.45 -29.14 -47.65
N PHE A 88 0.19 -30.32 -48.21
CA PHE A 88 1.21 -31.34 -48.46
C PHE A 88 1.66 -31.28 -49.91
N THR A 89 2.98 -31.10 -50.13
CA THR A 89 3.56 -30.87 -51.47
C THR A 89 4.75 -31.80 -51.68
N LEU A 90 4.88 -32.31 -52.89
CA LEU A 90 6.02 -33.08 -53.35
C LEU A 90 6.91 -32.18 -54.22
N LEU A 91 8.22 -32.22 -53.96
CA LEU A 91 9.21 -31.42 -54.66
C LEU A 91 10.20 -32.31 -55.39
N ASP A 92 10.64 -31.87 -56.58
CA ASP A 92 11.75 -32.46 -57.30
C ASP A 92 13.10 -31.97 -56.71
N ALA A 93 14.21 -32.46 -57.34
CA ALA A 93 15.56 -32.07 -56.95
C ALA A 93 15.90 -30.59 -57.23
N GLY A 94 15.14 -29.93 -58.07
CA GLY A 94 15.22 -28.48 -58.31
C GLY A 94 14.30 -27.62 -57.42
N GLY A 95 13.51 -28.26 -56.56
CA GLY A 95 12.54 -27.56 -55.74
C GLY A 95 11.23 -27.21 -56.44
N GLN A 96 10.97 -27.80 -57.63
CA GLN A 96 9.70 -27.59 -58.33
C GLN A 96 8.62 -28.49 -57.78
N VAL A 97 7.37 -27.98 -57.80
CA VAL A 97 6.21 -28.71 -57.30
C VAL A 97 5.76 -29.76 -58.28
N LEU A 98 5.84 -31.02 -57.87
CA LEU A 98 5.37 -32.16 -58.63
C LEU A 98 3.91 -32.51 -58.39
N ALA A 99 3.45 -32.32 -57.16
CA ALA A 99 2.05 -32.50 -56.73
C ALA A 99 1.79 -31.71 -55.44
N SER A 100 0.58 -31.19 -55.29
CA SER A 100 0.13 -30.50 -54.09
C SER A 100 -1.29 -30.98 -53.69
N SER A 101 -1.53 -31.14 -52.41
CA SER A 101 -2.85 -31.49 -51.87
C SER A 101 -3.89 -30.39 -52.08
N SER A 102 -3.45 -29.15 -52.31
CA SER A 102 -4.31 -28.03 -52.64
C SER A 102 -4.74 -27.98 -54.11
N GLY A 103 -4.14 -28.84 -54.94
CA GLY A 103 -4.35 -28.88 -56.40
C GLY A 103 -3.72 -27.68 -57.16
N ARG A 104 -3.01 -26.80 -56.47
CA ARG A 104 -2.31 -25.65 -57.07
C ARG A 104 -0.86 -26.04 -57.37
N ALA A 105 -0.57 -26.35 -58.60
CA ALA A 105 0.77 -26.41 -59.10
C ALA A 105 1.27 -24.99 -59.40
N GLY A 106 1.61 -24.21 -58.35
CA GLY A 106 2.08 -22.84 -58.49
C GLY A 106 3.53 -22.66 -58.04
N GLU A 107 4.13 -21.53 -58.44
CA GLU A 107 5.44 -21.15 -57.93
C GLU A 107 5.38 -21.03 -56.39
N LEU A 108 6.38 -21.64 -55.75
CA LEU A 108 6.52 -21.55 -54.29
C LEU A 108 6.90 -20.12 -53.91
N SER A 109 6.23 -19.55 -52.93
CA SER A 109 6.51 -18.19 -52.40
C SER A 109 7.89 -18.08 -51.73
N SER A 110 8.47 -19.21 -51.31
CA SER A 110 9.83 -19.31 -50.75
C SER A 110 10.34 -20.74 -50.87
N LEU A 111 11.64 -20.89 -51.07
CA LEU A 111 12.38 -22.16 -51.12
C LEU A 111 13.38 -22.29 -49.94
N GLU A 112 13.31 -21.36 -48.95
CA GLU A 112 14.29 -21.36 -47.85
C GLU A 112 14.30 -22.66 -47.05
N ASP A 113 13.14 -23.24 -46.78
CA ASP A 113 13.00 -24.52 -46.09
C ASP A 113 13.61 -25.69 -46.93
N PHE A 114 13.45 -25.70 -48.27
CA PHE A 114 14.04 -26.67 -49.12
C PHE A 114 15.58 -26.51 -49.22
N GLN A 115 16.08 -25.28 -49.37
CA GLN A 115 17.52 -25.00 -49.39
C GLN A 115 18.17 -25.39 -48.05
N GLN A 116 17.52 -25.13 -46.95
CA GLN A 116 18.00 -25.53 -45.64
C GLN A 116 18.01 -27.07 -45.50
N ALA A 117 16.98 -27.77 -46.01
CA ALA A 117 16.94 -29.21 -46.00
C ALA A 117 18.10 -29.81 -46.81
N MET A 118 18.42 -29.25 -47.98
CA MET A 118 19.54 -29.66 -48.79
C MET A 118 20.90 -29.43 -48.13
N ALA A 119 21.03 -28.40 -47.32
CA ALA A 119 22.27 -28.09 -46.58
C ALA A 119 22.40 -28.82 -45.25
N SER A 120 21.28 -29.32 -44.70
CA SER A 120 21.25 -29.97 -43.40
C SER A 120 21.70 -31.44 -43.47
N PRO A 121 22.55 -31.93 -42.54
CA PRO A 121 22.91 -33.33 -42.42
C PRO A 121 21.70 -34.26 -42.21
N ASP A 122 20.67 -33.78 -41.59
CA ASP A 122 19.43 -34.52 -41.27
C ASP A 122 18.43 -34.49 -42.43
N GLY A 123 18.77 -33.80 -43.55
CA GLY A 123 17.87 -33.65 -44.69
C GLY A 123 16.57 -32.91 -44.36
N ARG A 124 16.62 -32.06 -43.38
CA ARG A 124 15.46 -31.32 -42.86
C ARG A 124 15.71 -29.83 -42.88
N GLY A 125 14.73 -29.06 -43.36
CA GLY A 125 14.73 -27.61 -43.32
C GLY A 125 13.37 -27.07 -42.95
N GLU A 126 13.36 -25.87 -42.38
CA GLU A 126 12.18 -25.21 -41.93
C GLU A 126 12.28 -23.69 -42.13
N ALA A 127 11.20 -23.09 -42.55
CA ALA A 127 11.16 -21.65 -42.72
C ALA A 127 9.77 -21.09 -42.36
N ILE A 128 9.75 -19.87 -41.80
CA ILE A 128 8.54 -19.09 -41.62
C ILE A 128 8.61 -17.94 -42.60
N TYR A 129 7.68 -17.87 -43.51
CA TYR A 129 7.61 -16.81 -44.50
C TYR A 129 6.16 -16.33 -44.71
N ARG A 130 5.97 -15.30 -45.52
CA ARG A 130 4.64 -14.86 -45.93
C ARG A 130 4.27 -15.47 -47.27
N SER A 131 3.12 -16.13 -47.32
CA SER A 131 2.58 -16.68 -48.59
C SER A 131 2.21 -15.55 -49.55
N ALA A 132 1.91 -15.88 -50.80
CA ALA A 132 1.41 -14.94 -51.81
C ALA A 132 0.09 -14.26 -51.37
N ALA A 133 -0.69 -14.90 -50.49
CA ALA A 133 -1.87 -14.33 -49.88
C ALA A 133 -1.57 -13.38 -48.69
N GLY A 134 -0.30 -13.17 -48.33
CA GLY A 134 0.12 -12.33 -47.21
C GLY A 134 0.08 -13.01 -45.84
N GLU A 135 -0.35 -14.27 -45.77
CA GLU A 135 -0.44 -15.02 -44.50
C GLU A 135 0.96 -15.52 -44.06
N ARG A 136 1.21 -15.50 -42.77
CA ARG A 136 2.40 -16.16 -42.20
C ARG A 136 2.19 -17.66 -42.21
N VAL A 137 3.13 -18.37 -42.78
CA VAL A 137 3.09 -19.82 -42.88
C VAL A 137 4.39 -20.43 -42.38
N LEU A 138 4.29 -21.60 -41.76
CA LEU A 138 5.41 -22.45 -41.41
C LEU A 138 5.50 -23.54 -42.49
N ALA A 139 6.64 -23.60 -43.16
CA ALA A 139 6.95 -24.68 -44.08
C ALA A 139 8.07 -25.57 -43.51
N ILE A 140 7.87 -26.85 -43.57
CA ILE A 140 8.87 -27.83 -43.18
C ILE A 140 9.07 -28.77 -44.35
N THR A 141 10.34 -28.91 -44.79
CA THR A 141 10.76 -29.79 -45.87
C THR A 141 11.66 -30.89 -45.31
N ILE A 142 11.40 -32.12 -45.72
CA ILE A 142 12.25 -33.28 -45.41
C ILE A 142 12.62 -33.95 -46.72
N LEU A 143 13.93 -34.15 -46.93
CA LEU A 143 14.44 -34.91 -48.09
C LEU A 143 13.99 -36.36 -47.97
N THR A 144 13.57 -36.95 -49.09
CA THR A 144 13.18 -38.35 -49.10
C THR A 144 14.43 -39.24 -48.93
N PRO A 145 14.51 -40.05 -47.86
CA PRO A 145 15.63 -40.97 -47.66
C PRO A 145 15.59 -42.13 -48.63
N TYR A 146 14.55 -42.20 -49.43
CA TYR A 146 14.29 -43.26 -50.33
C TYR A 146 14.41 -42.78 -51.82
N GLN A 147 15.09 -43.50 -52.69
CA GLN A 147 15.10 -43.19 -54.10
C GLN A 147 13.66 -43.34 -54.65
N ALA A 148 12.97 -42.23 -54.83
CA ALA A 148 11.75 -42.13 -55.60
C ALA A 148 12.13 -41.44 -56.91
N GLU A 149 11.70 -41.95 -58.07
CA GLU A 149 12.18 -41.65 -59.38
C GLU A 149 12.33 -40.15 -59.71
N ASP A 150 11.39 -39.32 -59.24
CA ASP A 150 11.30 -37.91 -59.53
C ASP A 150 11.10 -37.04 -58.24
N ILE A 151 10.90 -37.64 -57.07
CA ILE A 151 10.55 -36.92 -55.83
C ILE A 151 11.79 -36.85 -54.93
N ALA A 152 12.28 -35.62 -54.69
CA ALA A 152 13.45 -35.37 -53.85
C ALA A 152 13.05 -34.97 -52.41
N ALA A 153 11.93 -34.30 -52.22
CA ALA A 153 11.50 -33.81 -50.91
C ALA A 153 10.00 -33.85 -50.72
N LEU A 154 9.63 -33.96 -49.44
CA LEU A 154 8.26 -33.82 -48.92
C LEU A 154 8.18 -32.51 -48.17
N ARG A 155 7.19 -31.71 -48.47
CA ARG A 155 6.97 -30.42 -47.84
C ARG A 155 5.59 -30.35 -47.24
N LEU A 156 5.52 -29.90 -45.98
CA LEU A 156 4.28 -29.58 -45.30
C LEU A 156 4.28 -28.10 -44.98
N VAL A 157 3.19 -27.41 -45.34
CA VAL A 157 3.01 -26.00 -45.07
C VAL A 157 1.72 -25.84 -44.22
N THR A 158 1.79 -25.02 -43.19
CA THR A 158 0.63 -24.70 -42.34
C THR A 158 0.55 -23.20 -42.09
N SER A 159 -0.69 -22.65 -42.08
CA SER A 159 -0.90 -21.28 -41.76
C SER A 159 -0.74 -21.02 -40.24
N LEU A 160 -0.03 -19.95 -39.88
CA LEU A 160 0.13 -19.48 -38.52
C LEU A 160 -0.92 -18.43 -38.15
N THR A 161 -1.81 -18.03 -39.07
CA THR A 161 -2.76 -16.92 -38.88
C THR A 161 -3.65 -17.10 -37.65
N LEU A 162 -4.20 -18.31 -37.46
CA LEU A 162 -5.03 -18.60 -36.28
C LEU A 162 -4.26 -18.51 -34.96
N VAL A 163 -2.98 -18.97 -35.00
CA VAL A 163 -2.10 -18.90 -33.82
C VAL A 163 -1.72 -17.47 -33.54
N ASP A 164 -1.38 -16.68 -34.55
CA ASP A 164 -1.04 -15.27 -34.46
C ASP A 164 -2.23 -14.49 -33.88
N GLU A 165 -3.44 -14.73 -34.35
CA GLU A 165 -4.66 -14.11 -33.84
C GLU A 165 -4.93 -14.46 -32.35
N GLN A 166 -4.75 -15.72 -31.99
CA GLN A 166 -4.91 -16.16 -30.61
C GLN A 166 -3.88 -15.54 -29.68
N VAL A 167 -2.60 -15.51 -30.08
CA VAL A 167 -1.51 -14.90 -29.32
C VAL A 167 -1.74 -13.41 -29.17
N ILE A 168 -2.10 -12.70 -30.25
CA ILE A 168 -2.43 -11.26 -30.20
C ILE A 168 -3.60 -11.01 -29.26
N ARG A 169 -4.65 -11.81 -29.32
CA ARG A 169 -5.81 -11.68 -28.41
C ARG A 169 -5.39 -11.86 -26.95
N LEU A 170 -4.55 -12.84 -26.65
CA LEU A 170 -4.02 -13.06 -25.31
C LEU A 170 -3.16 -11.88 -24.82
N ILE A 171 -2.33 -11.30 -25.71
CA ILE A 171 -1.54 -10.10 -25.39
C ILE A 171 -2.46 -8.93 -25.01
N TRP A 172 -3.55 -8.70 -25.73
CA TRP A 172 -4.48 -7.63 -25.39
C TRP A 172 -5.22 -7.87 -24.08
N ILE A 173 -5.59 -9.12 -23.80
CA ILE A 173 -6.24 -9.49 -22.53
C ILE A 173 -5.26 -9.30 -21.37
N SER A 174 -4.02 -9.80 -21.48
CA SER A 174 -3.01 -9.69 -20.41
C SER A 174 -2.63 -8.24 -20.15
N LEU A 175 -2.48 -7.43 -21.19
CA LEU A 175 -2.23 -5.99 -21.08
C LEU A 175 -3.40 -5.26 -20.40
N GLY A 176 -4.65 -5.64 -20.71
CA GLY A 176 -5.85 -5.12 -20.04
C GLY A 176 -5.88 -5.45 -18.55
N VAL A 177 -5.53 -6.68 -18.19
CA VAL A 177 -5.42 -7.10 -16.78
C VAL A 177 -4.31 -6.33 -16.07
N ALA A 178 -3.13 -6.19 -16.68
CA ALA A 178 -2.02 -5.43 -16.12
C ALA A 178 -2.39 -3.95 -15.89
N ALA A 179 -3.08 -3.33 -16.85
CA ALA A 179 -3.58 -1.96 -16.72
C ALA A 179 -4.60 -1.82 -15.57
N ALA A 180 -5.51 -2.79 -15.43
CA ALA A 180 -6.49 -2.80 -14.34
C ALA A 180 -5.82 -2.94 -12.96
N VAL A 181 -4.82 -3.81 -12.82
CA VAL A 181 -4.05 -3.98 -11.58
C VAL A 181 -3.27 -2.70 -11.22
N LEU A 182 -2.63 -2.05 -12.20
CA LEU A 182 -1.94 -0.78 -11.99
C LEU A 182 -2.92 0.34 -11.59
N GLY A 183 -4.06 0.42 -12.28
CA GLY A 183 -5.12 1.38 -11.95
C GLY A 183 -5.66 1.18 -10.53
N PHE A 184 -5.94 -0.06 -10.15
CA PHE A 184 -6.37 -0.40 -8.79
C PHE A 184 -5.30 -0.08 -7.74
N SER A 185 -4.03 -0.38 -8.01
CA SER A 185 -2.92 -0.06 -7.12
C SER A 185 -2.77 1.46 -6.90
N LEU A 186 -2.91 2.24 -7.98
CA LEU A 186 -2.89 3.71 -7.91
C LEU A 186 -4.08 4.24 -7.10
N TRP A 187 -5.28 3.78 -7.39
CA TRP A 187 -6.50 4.17 -6.68
C TRP A 187 -6.41 3.84 -5.19
N SER A 188 -5.99 2.61 -4.84
CA SER A 188 -5.79 2.17 -3.46
C SER A 188 -4.74 3.02 -2.73
N GLY A 189 -3.63 3.36 -3.42
CA GLY A 189 -2.60 4.24 -2.89
C GLY A 189 -3.10 5.66 -2.60
N LEU A 190 -3.87 6.25 -3.50
CA LEU A 190 -4.49 7.57 -3.30
C LEU A 190 -5.52 7.55 -2.17
N PHE A 191 -6.32 6.48 -2.09
CA PHE A 191 -7.27 6.28 -1.00
C PHE A 191 -6.56 6.22 0.36
N PHE A 192 -5.49 5.45 0.47
CA PHE A 192 -4.68 5.33 1.69
C PHE A 192 -4.10 6.69 2.13
N ILE A 193 -3.57 7.46 1.18
CA ILE A 193 -3.04 8.80 1.47
C ILE A 193 -4.12 9.70 2.05
N HIS A 194 -5.29 9.73 1.44
CA HIS A 194 -6.39 10.63 1.84
C HIS A 194 -7.04 10.19 3.15
N SER A 195 -7.18 8.88 3.34
CA SER A 195 -7.90 8.32 4.48
C SER A 195 -7.05 8.21 5.75
N ILE A 196 -5.72 8.08 5.63
CA ILE A 196 -4.86 7.81 6.78
C ILE A 196 -3.73 8.84 6.90
N VAL A 197 -2.93 9.03 5.84
CA VAL A 197 -1.71 9.83 5.94
C VAL A 197 -2.02 11.31 6.15
N THR A 198 -2.97 11.86 5.41
CA THR A 198 -3.35 13.28 5.52
C THR A 198 -3.91 13.63 6.90
N PRO A 199 -4.85 12.88 7.49
CA PRO A 199 -5.32 13.11 8.86
C PRO A 199 -4.20 13.00 9.91
N LEU A 200 -3.29 12.03 9.79
CA LEU A 200 -2.17 11.90 10.73
C LEU A 200 -1.24 13.12 10.69
N HIS A 201 -0.96 13.68 9.53
CA HIS A 201 -0.21 14.94 9.42
C HIS A 201 -0.96 16.13 10.04
N GLN A 202 -2.30 16.15 9.96
CA GLN A 202 -3.08 17.17 10.63
C GLN A 202 -2.97 17.04 12.16
N VAL A 203 -3.03 15.80 12.67
CA VAL A 203 -2.83 15.52 14.10
C VAL A 203 -1.45 15.97 14.56
N GLU A 204 -0.38 15.61 13.81
CA GLU A 204 0.98 16.04 14.12
C GLU A 204 1.11 17.57 14.22
N ARG A 205 0.55 18.29 13.23
CA ARG A 205 0.59 19.75 13.19
C ARG A 205 -0.13 20.36 14.38
N VAL A 206 -1.39 19.95 14.65
CA VAL A 206 -2.19 20.49 15.74
C VAL A 206 -1.57 20.16 17.09
N ALA A 207 -1.05 18.94 17.28
CA ALA A 207 -0.33 18.57 18.49
C ALA A 207 0.92 19.45 18.72
N HIS A 208 1.62 19.79 17.65
CA HIS A 208 2.77 20.69 17.70
C HIS A 208 2.34 22.14 18.06
N GLU A 209 1.24 22.65 17.49
CA GLU A 209 0.66 23.95 17.81
C GLU A 209 0.26 24.04 19.31
N ILE A 210 -0.38 22.98 19.83
CA ILE A 210 -0.75 22.85 21.23
C ILE A 210 0.50 22.87 22.13
N ALA A 211 1.54 22.12 21.75
CA ALA A 211 2.82 22.09 22.50
C ALA A 211 3.53 23.44 22.50
N GLN A 212 3.30 24.30 21.51
CA GLN A 212 3.81 25.68 21.46
C GLN A 212 2.93 26.70 22.22
N GLY A 213 1.86 26.23 22.88
CA GLY A 213 0.98 27.09 23.67
C GLY A 213 -0.28 27.56 22.94
N SER A 214 -0.50 27.17 21.70
CA SER A 214 -1.73 27.47 20.96
C SER A 214 -2.86 26.51 21.36
N LEU A 215 -3.39 26.68 22.57
CA LEU A 215 -4.39 25.76 23.17
C LEU A 215 -5.77 25.82 22.50
N ASP A 216 -6.00 26.76 21.59
CA ASP A 216 -7.24 26.88 20.82
C ASP A 216 -7.22 26.10 19.51
N ALA A 217 -6.06 25.56 19.12
CA ALA A 217 -5.93 24.74 17.93
C ALA A 217 -6.80 23.48 18.06
N ARG A 218 -7.58 23.17 17.02
CA ARG A 218 -8.49 22.01 16.99
C ARG A 218 -8.37 21.28 15.67
N LEU A 219 -8.51 19.97 15.74
CA LEU A 219 -8.71 19.13 14.57
C LEU A 219 -10.17 19.23 14.12
N PRO A 220 -10.42 19.32 12.80
CA PRO A 220 -11.79 19.33 12.28
C PRO A 220 -12.51 18.01 12.61
N ASP A 221 -13.74 18.12 13.03
CA ASP A 221 -14.61 16.96 13.16
C ASP A 221 -15.07 16.54 11.76
N GLN A 222 -14.54 15.42 11.29
CA GLN A 222 -14.85 14.86 9.98
C GLN A 222 -16.03 13.86 10.04
N GLY A 223 -16.68 13.69 11.18
CA GLY A 223 -17.76 12.70 11.36
C GLY A 223 -17.30 11.26 11.16
N ARG A 224 -16.01 10.98 11.37
CA ARG A 224 -15.42 9.64 11.19
C ARG A 224 -15.60 8.83 12.48
N ASP A 225 -16.09 7.60 12.30
CA ASP A 225 -16.30 6.64 13.40
C ASP A 225 -15.23 5.52 13.41
N ASP A 226 -14.01 5.86 12.99
CA ASP A 226 -12.86 4.97 12.95
C ASP A 226 -11.79 5.35 14.00
N GLU A 227 -10.63 4.64 13.98
CA GLU A 227 -9.50 4.88 14.87
C GLU A 227 -8.94 6.29 14.73
N ILE A 228 -8.94 6.83 13.52
CA ILE A 228 -8.46 8.19 13.24
C ILE A 228 -9.42 9.23 13.83
N GLY A 229 -10.72 9.04 13.68
CA GLY A 229 -11.72 9.89 14.30
C GLY A 229 -11.62 9.90 15.83
N ARG A 230 -11.44 8.72 16.46
CA ARG A 230 -11.21 8.60 17.90
C ARG A 230 -9.94 9.30 18.36
N LEU A 231 -8.85 9.20 17.59
CA LEU A 231 -7.59 9.90 17.85
C LEU A 231 -7.78 11.43 17.79
N CYS A 232 -8.45 11.94 16.75
CA CYS A 232 -8.74 13.37 16.62
C CYS A 232 -9.56 13.88 17.81
N GLY A 233 -10.59 13.13 18.22
CA GLY A 233 -11.41 13.43 19.38
C GLY A 233 -10.61 13.45 20.70
N ALA A 234 -9.68 12.51 20.87
CA ALA A 234 -8.81 12.45 22.05
C ALA A 234 -7.88 13.68 22.14
N ILE A 235 -7.26 14.06 21.02
CA ILE A 235 -6.41 15.27 20.96
C ILE A 235 -7.22 16.54 21.23
N ASN A 236 -8.43 16.66 20.67
CA ASN A 236 -9.28 17.82 20.93
C ASN A 236 -9.71 17.91 22.41
N ARG A 237 -10.02 16.78 23.06
CA ARG A 237 -10.31 16.74 24.50
C ARG A 237 -9.08 17.15 25.32
N MET A 238 -7.90 16.61 25.01
CA MET A 238 -6.66 17.00 25.68
C MET A 238 -6.38 18.49 25.55
N ALA A 239 -6.56 19.08 24.38
CA ALA A 239 -6.40 20.52 24.17
C ALA A 239 -7.40 21.34 25.00
N GLN A 240 -8.64 20.87 25.10
CA GLN A 240 -9.67 21.52 25.91
C GLN A 240 -9.34 21.48 27.41
N ASP A 241 -8.87 20.34 27.91
CA ASP A 241 -8.51 20.17 29.32
C ASP A 241 -7.28 21.03 29.68
N LEU A 242 -6.26 21.08 28.78
CA LEU A 242 -5.13 21.98 28.94
C LEU A 242 -5.54 23.46 28.95
N SER A 243 -6.41 23.86 28.02
CA SER A 243 -6.92 25.25 27.96
C SER A 243 -7.64 25.63 29.23
N LYS A 244 -8.53 24.78 29.77
CA LYS A 244 -9.22 25.00 31.04
C LYS A 244 -8.24 25.11 32.21
N THR A 245 -7.23 24.23 32.24
CA THR A 245 -6.23 24.24 33.31
C THR A 245 -5.42 25.55 33.29
N GLU A 246 -4.99 25.99 32.10
CA GLU A 246 -4.24 27.24 31.95
C GLU A 246 -5.12 28.47 32.30
N GLN A 247 -6.39 28.46 31.88
CA GLN A 247 -7.34 29.51 32.27
C GLN A 247 -7.52 29.58 33.78
N MET A 248 -7.79 28.45 34.46
CA MET A 248 -7.93 28.40 35.91
C MET A 248 -6.68 28.87 36.63
N LYS A 249 -5.49 28.49 36.13
CA LYS A 249 -4.20 28.96 36.65
C LYS A 249 -4.08 30.52 36.57
N ASN A 250 -4.44 31.07 35.40
CA ASN A 250 -4.35 32.51 35.16
C ASN A 250 -5.38 33.29 36.01
N GLU A 251 -6.61 32.79 36.15
CA GLU A 251 -7.61 33.35 37.03
C GLU A 251 -7.17 33.31 38.50
N PHE A 252 -6.60 32.18 38.94
CA PHE A 252 -6.05 32.04 40.30
C PHE A 252 -4.91 33.03 40.53
N LEU A 253 -3.92 33.14 39.64
CA LEU A 253 -2.83 34.11 39.78
C LEU A 253 -3.32 35.57 39.84
N SER A 254 -4.34 35.91 39.04
CA SER A 254 -4.96 37.22 39.05
C SER A 254 -5.66 37.50 40.36
N SER A 255 -6.46 36.54 40.86
CA SER A 255 -7.19 36.67 42.14
C SER A 255 -6.22 36.83 43.30
N VAL A 256 -5.22 35.95 43.41
CA VAL A 256 -4.20 36.06 44.47
C VAL A 256 -3.47 37.40 44.42
N SER A 257 -3.09 37.87 43.22
CA SER A 257 -2.44 39.17 43.07
C SER A 257 -3.30 40.33 43.57
N HIS A 258 -4.61 40.25 43.30
CA HIS A 258 -5.54 41.27 43.72
C HIS A 258 -5.76 41.25 45.24
N GLU A 259 -5.96 40.06 45.82
CA GLU A 259 -6.16 39.90 47.28
C GLU A 259 -4.92 40.27 48.11
N LEU A 260 -3.71 40.06 47.59
CA LEU A 260 -2.45 40.49 48.21
C LEU A 260 -2.23 42.01 48.11
N ARG A 261 -2.65 42.64 46.99
CA ARG A 261 -2.40 44.08 46.76
C ARG A 261 -3.15 44.95 47.75
N THR A 262 -4.37 44.58 48.08
CA THR A 262 -5.25 45.38 48.95
C THR A 262 -4.68 45.59 50.35
N PRO A 263 -4.33 44.54 51.13
CA PRO A 263 -3.72 44.70 52.46
C PRO A 263 -2.33 45.37 52.38
N LEU A 264 -1.52 45.06 51.37
CA LEU A 264 -0.22 45.74 51.19
C LEU A 264 -0.38 47.24 50.99
N THR A 265 -1.38 47.67 50.22
CA THR A 265 -1.67 49.10 49.99
C THR A 265 -2.10 49.77 51.30
N SER A 266 -2.95 49.10 52.11
CA SER A 266 -3.40 49.57 53.43
C SER A 266 -2.21 49.74 54.41
N ILE A 267 -1.35 48.68 54.48
CA ILE A 267 -0.15 48.70 55.33
C ILE A 267 0.77 49.87 54.92
N ARG A 268 1.04 49.99 53.62
CA ARG A 268 1.91 51.07 53.11
C ARG A 268 1.35 52.46 53.44
N GLY A 269 0.06 52.69 53.22
CA GLY A 269 -0.57 53.97 53.54
C GLY A 269 -0.50 54.33 55.02
N TRP A 270 -0.73 53.32 55.89
CA TRP A 270 -0.63 53.53 57.33
C TRP A 270 0.84 53.71 57.78
N VAL A 271 1.80 53.00 57.22
CA VAL A 271 3.22 53.26 57.52
C VAL A 271 3.63 54.67 57.14
N GLU A 272 3.19 55.19 55.99
CA GLU A 272 3.45 56.57 55.55
C GLU A 272 2.79 57.57 56.50
N THR A 273 1.56 57.26 56.96
CA THR A 273 0.84 58.09 57.90
C THR A 273 1.53 58.14 59.29
N ILE A 274 1.91 56.97 59.84
CA ILE A 274 2.60 56.88 61.16
C ILE A 274 3.94 57.55 61.10
N ALA A 275 4.70 57.44 59.99
CA ALA A 275 6.01 58.10 59.83
C ALA A 275 5.94 59.62 59.89
N ALA A 276 4.78 60.22 59.63
CA ALA A 276 4.55 61.65 59.73
C ALA A 276 4.11 62.13 61.17
N ILE A 277 3.71 61.21 62.04
CA ILE A 277 3.26 61.52 63.42
C ILE A 277 4.46 61.43 64.36
N ARG A 278 4.66 62.50 65.14
CA ARG A 278 5.76 62.59 66.12
C ARG A 278 5.44 62.08 67.51
N ASP A 279 4.16 62.04 67.84
CA ASP A 279 3.69 61.66 69.21
C ASP A 279 3.13 60.24 69.16
N PRO A 280 3.76 59.25 69.83
CA PRO A 280 3.28 57.87 69.88
C PRO A 280 1.92 57.74 70.64
N ALA A 281 1.49 58.74 71.37
CA ALA A 281 0.21 58.76 72.07
C ALA A 281 -0.97 59.28 71.19
N ASP A 282 -0.65 59.71 69.94
CA ASP A 282 -1.67 60.11 68.98
C ASP A 282 -2.57 58.95 68.63
N GLU A 283 -3.88 59.21 68.63
CA GLU A 283 -4.92 58.19 68.36
C GLU A 283 -4.71 57.53 66.99
N ASN A 284 -4.30 58.31 65.97
CA ASN A 284 -4.04 57.78 64.63
C ASN A 284 -2.77 56.95 64.60
N TYR A 285 -1.76 57.21 65.43
CA TYR A 285 -0.57 56.39 65.59
C TYR A 285 -0.92 54.97 66.08
N GLN A 286 -1.71 54.92 67.21
CA GLN A 286 -2.14 53.67 67.80
C GLN A 286 -3.07 52.83 66.84
N LYS A 287 -4.01 53.56 66.20
CA LYS A 287 -4.95 52.99 65.23
C LYS A 287 -4.18 52.44 64.02
N GLY A 288 -3.15 53.14 63.51
CA GLY A 288 -2.34 52.72 62.40
C GLY A 288 -1.57 51.45 62.75
N LEU A 289 -0.91 51.35 63.89
CA LEU A 289 -0.24 50.11 64.31
C LEU A 289 -1.19 48.92 64.39
N THR A 290 -2.40 49.13 64.91
CA THR A 290 -3.46 48.12 65.05
C THR A 290 -3.87 47.59 63.65
N ILE A 291 -4.06 48.53 62.69
CA ILE A 291 -4.42 48.14 61.31
C ILE A 291 -3.31 47.41 60.61
N ILE A 292 -2.03 47.87 60.75
CA ILE A 292 -0.87 47.20 60.19
C ILE A 292 -0.78 45.80 60.77
N GLY A 293 -0.90 45.58 62.05
CA GLY A 293 -0.90 44.25 62.67
C GLY A 293 -1.98 43.36 62.11
N ARG A 294 -3.23 43.85 62.07
CA ARG A 294 -4.34 43.04 61.51
C ARG A 294 -4.21 42.70 60.05
N GLU A 295 -3.73 43.63 59.22
CA GLU A 295 -3.51 43.31 57.77
C GLU A 295 -2.31 42.37 57.58
N THR A 296 -1.32 42.42 58.49
CA THR A 296 -0.19 41.47 58.47
C THR A 296 -0.65 40.06 58.86
N ASP A 297 -1.48 39.92 59.90
CA ASP A 297 -2.08 38.62 60.28
C ASP A 297 -2.92 38.06 59.14
N ARG A 298 -3.73 38.90 58.49
CA ARG A 298 -4.53 38.51 57.33
C ARG A 298 -3.69 38.02 56.17
N LEU A 299 -2.55 38.67 55.88
CA LEU A 299 -1.63 38.23 54.86
C LEU A 299 -0.98 36.87 55.20
N TYR A 300 -0.65 36.66 56.48
CA TYR A 300 -0.11 35.41 56.98
C TYR A 300 -1.11 34.25 56.75
N ASP A 301 -2.36 34.45 57.21
CA ASP A 301 -3.42 33.46 57.02
C ASP A 301 -3.62 33.12 55.53
N MET A 302 -3.63 34.13 54.66
CA MET A 302 -3.77 33.94 53.22
C MET A 302 -2.60 33.13 52.61
N VAL A 303 -1.37 33.36 53.07
CA VAL A 303 -0.19 32.56 52.61
C VAL A 303 -0.31 31.14 53.08
N GLU A 304 -0.77 30.87 54.29
CA GLU A 304 -1.01 29.50 54.78
C GLU A 304 -2.07 28.80 53.96
N GLU A 305 -3.19 29.46 53.64
CA GLU A 305 -4.24 28.91 52.76
C GLU A 305 -3.71 28.58 51.37
N LEU A 306 -2.86 29.45 50.80
CA LEU A 306 -2.23 29.22 49.50
C LEU A 306 -1.26 28.03 49.53
N LEU A 307 -0.48 27.85 50.60
CA LEU A 307 0.40 26.72 50.79
C LEU A 307 -0.37 25.42 50.91
N ASP A 308 -1.47 25.43 51.68
CA ASP A 308 -2.33 24.26 51.83
C ASP A 308 -3.02 23.88 50.52
N PHE A 309 -3.48 24.88 49.74
CA PHE A 309 -4.00 24.64 48.38
C PHE A 309 -2.96 24.05 47.45
N SER A 310 -1.71 24.58 47.48
CA SER A 310 -0.60 24.04 46.68
C SER A 310 -0.26 22.61 47.06
N ARG A 311 -0.28 22.26 48.33
CA ARG A 311 -0.08 20.90 48.84
C ARG A 311 -1.16 19.93 48.33
N LEU A 312 -2.42 20.36 48.33
CA LEU A 312 -3.55 19.59 47.81
C LEU A 312 -3.40 19.31 46.31
N GLN A 313 -3.00 20.34 45.53
CA GLN A 313 -2.77 20.17 44.08
C GLN A 313 -1.59 19.24 43.73
N SER A 314 -0.55 19.21 44.56
CA SER A 314 0.61 18.34 44.32
C SER A 314 0.36 16.86 44.58
N GLY A 315 -0.87 16.46 44.80
CA GLY A 315 -1.29 15.07 44.98
C GLY A 315 -0.95 14.53 46.35
N MET A 316 -1.51 15.12 47.38
CA MET A 316 -1.45 14.56 48.73
C MET A 316 -2.02 13.14 48.70
N LYS A 317 -1.14 12.16 48.92
CA LYS A 317 -1.57 10.77 49.09
C LYS A 317 -2.40 10.71 50.37
N MET A 318 -3.70 10.49 50.25
CA MET A 318 -4.53 10.19 51.40
C MET A 318 -4.00 8.93 52.07
N ASN A 319 -3.46 9.07 53.27
CA ASN A 319 -3.05 7.96 54.09
C ASN A 319 -4.28 7.48 54.85
N CYS A 320 -5.08 6.62 54.25
CA CYS A 320 -6.26 6.05 54.88
C CYS A 320 -5.82 5.07 55.98
N GLN A 321 -6.04 5.46 57.24
CA GLN A 321 -5.83 4.61 58.41
C GLN A 321 -7.17 4.39 59.09
N THR A 322 -7.30 3.19 59.71
CA THR A 322 -8.43 2.95 60.64
C THR A 322 -8.21 3.80 61.91
N LEU A 323 -9.10 4.71 62.18
CA LEU A 323 -9.04 5.55 63.35
C LEU A 323 -10.28 5.35 64.23
N ASP A 324 -10.15 5.57 65.51
CA ASP A 324 -11.27 5.60 66.47
C ASP A 324 -11.91 7.01 66.39
N LEU A 325 -13.06 7.08 65.72
CA LEU A 325 -13.76 8.34 65.51
C LEU A 325 -14.17 9.02 66.83
N VAL A 326 -14.46 8.22 67.89
CA VAL A 326 -14.86 8.77 69.22
C VAL A 326 -13.66 9.41 69.90
N ALA A 327 -12.47 8.76 69.81
CA ALA A 327 -11.24 9.32 70.37
C ALA A 327 -10.87 10.65 69.71
N GLU A 328 -10.86 10.69 68.36
CA GLU A 328 -10.56 11.90 67.55
C GLU A 328 -11.53 13.04 67.83
N LEU A 329 -12.82 12.73 67.96
CA LEU A 329 -13.85 13.73 68.26
C LEU A 329 -13.72 14.28 69.68
N THR A 330 -13.32 13.41 70.63
CA THR A 330 -13.05 13.83 72.01
C THR A 330 -11.83 14.74 72.09
N ASP A 331 -10.73 14.38 71.40
CA ASP A 331 -9.53 15.22 71.35
C ASP A 331 -9.79 16.56 70.68
N ALA A 332 -10.58 16.62 69.60
CA ALA A 332 -11.00 17.87 68.95
C ALA A 332 -11.86 18.72 69.88
N ALA A 333 -12.79 18.12 70.65
CA ALA A 333 -13.61 18.82 71.62
C ALA A 333 -12.78 19.46 72.74
N LEU A 334 -11.81 18.65 73.29
CA LEU A 334 -10.88 19.16 74.30
C LEU A 334 -10.01 20.32 73.78
N PHE A 335 -9.56 20.25 72.55
CA PHE A 335 -8.78 21.34 71.96
C PHE A 335 -9.55 22.65 71.82
N VAL A 336 -10.85 22.61 71.53
CA VAL A 336 -11.70 23.79 71.38
C VAL A 336 -12.21 24.28 72.70
N GLU A 337 -12.33 23.40 73.70
CA GLU A 337 -12.89 23.73 75.01
C GLU A 337 -12.18 24.93 75.74
N ALA A 338 -10.87 24.97 75.69
CA ALA A 338 -10.05 26.03 76.23
C ALA A 338 -10.40 27.42 75.62
N ARG A 339 -10.60 27.43 74.29
CA ARG A 339 -10.94 28.66 73.55
C ARG A 339 -12.41 29.12 73.82
N MET A 340 -13.32 28.14 73.93
CA MET A 340 -14.70 28.39 74.22
C MET A 340 -14.91 28.94 75.68
N ASN A 341 -14.19 28.39 76.66
CA ASN A 341 -14.18 28.86 78.02
C ASN A 341 -13.68 30.30 78.12
N GLN A 342 -12.66 30.71 77.37
CA GLN A 342 -12.22 32.10 77.29
C GLN A 342 -13.27 33.04 76.68
N ALA A 343 -14.13 32.55 75.79
CA ALA A 343 -15.24 33.30 75.20
C ALA A 343 -16.52 33.25 76.03
N GLY A 344 -16.51 32.60 77.20
CA GLY A 344 -17.71 32.51 78.11
C GLY A 344 -18.74 31.49 77.58
N LEU A 345 -18.35 30.61 76.66
CA LEU A 345 -19.22 29.58 76.06
C LEU A 345 -18.93 28.23 76.70
N ARG A 346 -19.96 27.42 76.88
CA ARG A 346 -19.81 26.03 77.39
C ARG A 346 -20.04 25.03 76.27
N LEU A 347 -19.02 24.14 75.97
CA LEU A 347 -19.17 23.07 75.05
C LEU A 347 -19.96 21.92 75.69
N VAL A 348 -21.04 21.49 75.06
CA VAL A 348 -21.79 20.29 75.41
C VAL A 348 -21.82 19.37 74.28
N TYR A 349 -21.31 18.14 74.45
CA TYR A 349 -21.35 17.07 73.42
C TYR A 349 -21.77 15.77 74.13
N GLU A 350 -22.63 15.04 73.49
CA GLU A 350 -23.12 13.72 73.91
C GLU A 350 -22.61 12.58 73.00
#